data_6adcb5eeb02cef34dd3f4e21197ff01a
#
_entry.id   6adcb5eeb02cef34dd3f4e21197ff01a
#
_cell.length_a   1.000
_cell.length_b   1.000
_cell.length_c   1.000
_cell.angle_alpha   90.00
_cell.angle_beta   90.00
_cell.angle_gamma   90.00
#
_symmetry.space_group_name_H-M   'P 1'
#
loop_
_entity.id
_entity.type
_entity.pdbx_description
1 polymer ?
#
loop_
_entity_poly.entity_id
_entity_poly.type
_entity_poly.pdbx_seq_one_letter_code
_entity_poly.pdbx_strand_id
1 'polypeptide(L)'
;MDNIWKKLQDLFCKSNYDIIIYDGVKEIGKNECDKLNIPYDSALASVVMNCSGIIVDNWIKILGHGNENRNGVLHHNSIAKSSYLDGMFIVATDIVGGIYAINISRFHVDKSVIWYFAPDTLEWESMSMKYIDFIAWTLTGNINDFYESMRWNNWREECKNMEYNTCYLIYPFLWSKECDINSATKRNVIFDELMNLNFDYAEKIQ
;
A
#
# COMPACT_ATOMS: atom_id res chain seq x y z
N MET A 1 6.83 -2.01 -23.46
CA MET A 1 7.05 -2.37 -22.04
C MET A 1 8.26 -1.67 -21.43
N ASP A 2 9.40 -1.67 -22.06
CA ASP A 2 10.61 -1.02 -21.52
C ASP A 2 10.48 0.50 -21.28
N ASN A 3 9.61 1.18 -22.02
CA ASN A 3 9.43 2.64 -21.89
C ASN A 3 8.72 3.05 -20.58
N ILE A 4 7.75 2.27 -20.07
CA ILE A 4 7.03 2.62 -18.82
C ILE A 4 7.95 2.38 -17.62
N TRP A 5 8.63 1.23 -17.58
CA TRP A 5 9.58 0.95 -16.50
C TRP A 5 10.70 1.99 -16.44
N LYS A 6 11.24 2.38 -17.60
CA LYS A 6 12.24 3.43 -17.65
C LYS A 6 11.74 4.78 -17.12
N LYS A 7 10.51 5.17 -17.45
CA LYS A 7 9.88 6.36 -16.87
C LYS A 7 9.72 6.26 -15.35
N LEU A 8 9.35 5.08 -14.82
CA LEU A 8 9.28 4.85 -13.39
C LEU A 8 10.66 4.95 -12.73
N GLN A 9 11.70 4.38 -13.35
CA GLN A 9 13.08 4.53 -12.87
C GLN A 9 13.54 5.99 -12.85
N ASP A 10 13.18 6.77 -13.86
CA ASP A 10 13.46 8.21 -13.88
C ASP A 10 12.74 8.97 -12.75
N LEU A 11 11.54 8.53 -12.36
CA LEU A 11 10.81 9.06 -11.21
C LEU A 11 11.48 8.64 -9.89
N PHE A 12 11.90 7.38 -9.76
CA PHE A 12 12.61 6.91 -8.57
C PHE A 12 13.88 7.72 -8.33
N CYS A 13 14.64 8.03 -9.39
CA CYS A 13 15.85 8.87 -9.28
C CYS A 13 15.57 10.32 -8.85
N LYS A 14 14.33 10.79 -8.99
CA LYS A 14 13.91 12.15 -8.62
C LYS A 14 13.15 12.20 -7.29
N SER A 15 13.08 11.09 -6.58
CA SER A 15 12.35 11.03 -5.32
C SER A 15 12.91 11.99 -4.28
N ASN A 16 12.01 12.58 -3.52
CA ASN A 16 12.33 13.37 -2.32
C ASN A 16 12.49 12.50 -1.07
N TYR A 17 12.24 11.19 -1.19
CA TYR A 17 12.20 10.23 -0.10
C TYR A 17 13.16 9.07 -0.34
N ASP A 18 13.56 8.40 0.72
CA ASP A 18 14.33 7.16 0.64
C ASP A 18 13.50 6.06 -0.04
N ILE A 19 14.12 5.35 -0.99
CA ILE A 19 13.46 4.27 -1.74
C ILE A 19 14.31 3.02 -1.65
N ILE A 20 13.64 1.90 -1.36
CA ILE A 20 14.22 0.57 -1.46
C ILE A 20 13.43 -0.18 -2.54
N ILE A 21 14.09 -0.53 -3.64
CA ILE A 21 13.50 -1.34 -4.71
C ILE A 21 14.08 -2.74 -4.58
N TYR A 22 13.22 -3.72 -4.40
CA TYR A 22 13.61 -5.13 -4.37
C TYR A 22 13.50 -5.70 -5.78
N ASP A 23 14.61 -6.10 -6.34
CA ASP A 23 14.68 -6.67 -7.68
C ASP A 23 13.67 -7.81 -7.87
N GLY A 24 13.11 -7.87 -9.06
CA GLY A 24 12.13 -8.86 -9.44
C GLY A 24 12.62 -9.83 -10.47
N VAL A 25 11.91 -10.95 -10.58
CA VAL A 25 12.08 -11.94 -11.63
C VAL A 25 10.95 -11.76 -12.63
N LYS A 26 11.28 -11.25 -13.83
CA LYS A 26 10.30 -10.83 -14.85
C LYS A 26 9.30 -11.92 -15.21
N GLU A 27 9.74 -13.17 -15.26
CA GLU A 27 8.88 -14.31 -15.58
C GLU A 27 7.85 -14.58 -14.46
N ILE A 28 8.25 -14.41 -13.19
CA ILE A 28 7.32 -14.52 -12.05
C ILE A 28 6.28 -13.42 -12.13
N GLY A 29 6.72 -12.17 -12.30
CA GLY A 29 5.83 -11.03 -12.41
C GLY A 29 4.86 -11.12 -13.58
N LYS A 30 5.32 -11.64 -14.73
CA LYS A 30 4.47 -11.90 -15.89
C LYS A 30 3.38 -12.95 -15.59
N ASN A 31 3.76 -14.04 -14.93
CA ASN A 31 2.82 -15.09 -14.52
C ASN A 31 1.77 -14.57 -13.53
N GLU A 32 2.14 -13.65 -12.63
CA GLU A 32 1.17 -12.99 -11.73
C GLU A 32 0.24 -12.04 -12.48
N CYS A 33 0.75 -11.26 -13.43
CA CYS A 33 -0.08 -10.45 -14.31
C CYS A 33 -1.12 -11.29 -15.05
N ASP A 34 -0.73 -12.46 -15.56
CA ASP A 34 -1.65 -13.39 -16.23
C ASP A 34 -2.74 -13.90 -15.30
N LYS A 35 -2.38 -14.32 -14.08
CA LYS A 35 -3.33 -14.82 -13.07
C LYS A 35 -4.34 -13.76 -12.62
N LEU A 36 -3.90 -12.51 -12.54
CA LEU A 36 -4.69 -11.38 -12.07
C LEU A 36 -5.34 -10.57 -13.20
N ASN A 37 -5.15 -10.98 -14.46
CA ASN A 37 -5.60 -10.24 -15.65
C ASN A 37 -5.14 -8.79 -15.68
N ILE A 38 -3.88 -8.53 -15.27
CA ILE A 38 -3.28 -7.18 -15.31
C ILE A 38 -2.78 -6.94 -16.74
N PRO A 39 -3.26 -5.89 -17.45
CA PRO A 39 -2.81 -5.59 -18.81
C PRO A 39 -1.31 -5.26 -18.84
N TYR A 40 -0.55 -5.92 -19.71
CA TYR A 40 0.91 -5.77 -19.78
C TYR A 40 1.41 -4.37 -20.15
N ASP A 41 0.59 -3.56 -20.81
CA ASP A 41 0.87 -2.19 -21.19
C ASP A 41 0.54 -1.18 -20.06
N SER A 42 0.16 -1.65 -18.88
CA SER A 42 -0.14 -0.82 -17.71
C SER A 42 1.11 -0.50 -16.88
N ALA A 43 1.04 0.61 -16.13
CA ALA A 43 2.08 0.95 -15.16
C ALA A 43 2.15 -0.07 -14.01
N LEU A 44 1.00 -0.64 -13.61
CA LEU A 44 0.94 -1.69 -12.60
C LEU A 44 1.68 -2.94 -13.06
N ALA A 45 1.43 -3.42 -14.27
CA ALA A 45 2.16 -4.55 -14.84
C ALA A 45 3.66 -4.28 -14.91
N SER A 46 4.05 -3.04 -15.23
CA SER A 46 5.46 -2.64 -15.26
C SER A 46 6.13 -2.77 -13.90
N VAL A 47 5.47 -2.38 -12.81
CA VAL A 47 5.96 -2.58 -11.44
C VAL A 47 6.01 -4.07 -11.11
N VAL A 48 4.90 -4.80 -11.28
CA VAL A 48 4.79 -6.22 -10.95
C VAL A 48 5.83 -7.07 -11.68
N MET A 49 6.11 -6.78 -12.95
CA MET A 49 7.09 -7.56 -13.74
C MET A 49 8.54 -7.25 -13.39
N ASN A 50 8.86 -6.10 -12.85
CA ASN A 50 10.25 -5.68 -12.67
C ASN A 50 10.73 -5.65 -11.23
N CYS A 51 9.84 -5.71 -10.24
CA CYS A 51 10.26 -5.76 -8.83
C CYS A 51 9.36 -6.68 -7.99
N SER A 52 9.95 -7.21 -6.91
CA SER A 52 9.20 -7.98 -5.91
C SER A 52 8.47 -7.08 -4.91
N GLY A 53 8.85 -5.82 -4.80
CA GLY A 53 8.21 -4.80 -3.98
C GLY A 53 9.08 -3.54 -3.89
N ILE A 54 8.47 -2.44 -3.47
CA ILE A 54 9.16 -1.15 -3.27
C ILE A 54 8.75 -0.60 -1.91
N ILE A 55 9.70 -0.05 -1.16
CA ILE A 55 9.41 0.71 0.07
C ILE A 55 9.78 2.16 -0.20
N VAL A 56 8.87 3.08 0.15
CA VAL A 56 9.08 4.54 0.08
C VAL A 56 9.06 5.10 1.50
N ASP A 57 10.10 5.85 1.87
CA ASP A 57 10.28 6.53 3.16
C ASP A 57 10.12 5.61 4.37
N ASN A 58 10.46 4.32 4.26
CA ASN A 58 10.18 3.26 5.25
C ASN A 58 8.70 3.21 5.71
N TRP A 59 7.78 3.77 4.94
CA TRP A 59 6.38 3.94 5.30
C TRP A 59 5.41 3.26 4.33
N ILE A 60 5.51 3.56 3.04
CA ILE A 60 4.61 3.01 2.02
C ILE A 60 5.28 1.81 1.34
N LYS A 61 4.54 0.72 1.21
CA LYS A 61 4.97 -0.52 0.55
C LYS A 61 4.17 -0.70 -0.73
N ILE A 62 4.76 -0.38 -1.88
CA ILE A 62 4.17 -0.60 -3.20
C ILE A 62 4.40 -2.07 -3.56
N LEU A 63 3.33 -2.76 -3.91
CA LEU A 63 3.35 -4.20 -4.17
C LEU A 63 3.90 -4.51 -5.56
N GLY A 64 4.93 -5.36 -5.60
CA GLY A 64 5.40 -6.03 -6.80
C GLY A 64 4.82 -7.46 -6.89
N HIS A 65 5.53 -8.37 -7.60
CA HIS A 65 5.12 -9.78 -7.64
C HIS A 65 5.35 -10.53 -6.31
N GLY A 66 6.08 -9.93 -5.36
CA GLY A 66 6.42 -10.61 -4.12
C GLY A 66 7.48 -11.72 -4.30
N ASN A 67 7.73 -12.43 -3.22
CA ASN A 67 8.54 -13.65 -3.16
C ASN A 67 8.30 -14.35 -1.80
N GLU A 68 9.11 -15.34 -1.43
CA GLU A 68 9.01 -16.06 -0.15
C GLU A 68 9.07 -15.16 1.11
N ASN A 69 9.69 -13.99 1.01
CA ASN A 69 9.88 -13.05 2.13
C ASN A 69 9.00 -11.78 2.00
N ARG A 70 8.28 -11.61 0.90
CA ARG A 70 7.48 -10.41 0.62
C ARG A 70 6.17 -10.76 -0.07
N ASN A 71 5.07 -10.41 0.56
CA ASN A 71 3.74 -10.56 -0.02
C ASN A 71 3.56 -9.56 -1.17
N GLY A 72 3.22 -10.06 -2.36
CA GLY A 72 2.99 -9.25 -3.55
C GLY A 72 1.51 -9.04 -3.85
N VAL A 73 1.25 -8.50 -5.04
CA VAL A 73 -0.13 -8.21 -5.50
C VAL A 73 -1.02 -9.45 -5.51
N LEU A 74 -0.48 -10.62 -5.91
CA LEU A 74 -1.25 -11.86 -5.94
C LEU A 74 -1.69 -12.27 -4.53
N HIS A 75 -0.78 -12.22 -3.55
CA HIS A 75 -1.09 -12.56 -2.16
C HIS A 75 -2.25 -11.71 -1.64
N HIS A 76 -2.10 -10.39 -1.63
CA HIS A 76 -3.10 -9.49 -1.07
C HIS A 76 -4.45 -9.53 -1.78
N ASN A 77 -4.48 -9.77 -3.08
CA ASN A 77 -5.74 -9.87 -3.85
C ASN A 77 -6.34 -11.28 -3.89
N SER A 78 -5.64 -12.30 -3.38
CA SER A 78 -6.15 -13.69 -3.31
C SER A 78 -6.67 -14.07 -1.93
N ILE A 79 -6.08 -13.54 -0.84
CA ILE A 79 -6.47 -13.86 0.54
C ILE A 79 -7.60 -12.98 1.07
N ALA A 80 -7.83 -11.84 0.44
CA ALA A 80 -8.83 -10.88 0.85
C ALA A 80 -10.24 -11.44 0.67
N LYS A 81 -10.84 -11.90 1.76
CA LYS A 81 -12.20 -12.46 1.80
C LYS A 81 -13.23 -11.51 2.42
N SER A 82 -12.81 -10.32 2.86
CA SER A 82 -13.73 -9.35 3.43
C SER A 82 -14.56 -8.66 2.35
N SER A 83 -15.84 -8.47 2.62
CA SER A 83 -16.75 -7.66 1.79
C SER A 83 -16.24 -6.23 1.58
N TYR A 84 -15.37 -5.74 2.47
CA TYR A 84 -14.70 -4.44 2.36
C TYR A 84 -13.75 -4.34 1.17
N LEU A 85 -13.31 -5.46 0.63
CA LEU A 85 -12.40 -5.53 -0.53
C LEU A 85 -13.10 -5.89 -1.84
N ASP A 86 -14.39 -6.21 -1.80
CA ASP A 86 -15.15 -6.51 -3.01
C ASP A 86 -15.10 -5.34 -3.99
N GLY A 87 -14.60 -5.62 -5.20
CA GLY A 87 -14.45 -4.61 -6.24
C GLY A 87 -13.25 -3.66 -6.08
N MET A 88 -12.37 -3.93 -5.12
CA MET A 88 -11.09 -3.23 -4.92
C MET A 88 -9.92 -4.12 -5.32
N PHE A 89 -8.85 -3.53 -5.86
CA PHE A 89 -7.61 -4.22 -6.21
C PHE A 89 -6.43 -3.56 -5.47
N ILE A 90 -5.90 -4.25 -4.47
CA ILE A 90 -4.83 -3.75 -3.60
C ILE A 90 -3.52 -3.62 -4.38
N VAL A 91 -2.88 -2.45 -4.32
CA VAL A 91 -1.62 -2.14 -5.04
C VAL A 91 -0.50 -1.65 -4.12
N ALA A 92 -0.85 -1.17 -2.93
CA ALA A 92 0.13 -0.76 -1.92
C ALA A 92 -0.49 -0.80 -0.53
N THR A 93 0.37 -0.80 0.50
CA THR A 93 0.00 -0.75 1.91
C THR A 93 0.89 0.24 2.64
N ASP A 94 0.53 0.63 3.85
CA ASP A 94 1.43 1.37 4.72
C ASP A 94 1.68 0.67 6.06
N ILE A 95 2.59 1.23 6.83
CA ILE A 95 3.04 0.61 8.08
C ILE A 95 2.08 0.79 9.26
N VAL A 96 1.00 1.51 9.12
CA VAL A 96 -0.04 1.68 10.16
C VAL A 96 -1.35 0.99 9.81
N GLY A 97 -1.35 0.18 8.74
CA GLY A 97 -2.50 -0.65 8.33
C GLY A 97 -3.38 -0.02 7.26
N GLY A 98 -2.94 1.09 6.65
CA GLY A 98 -3.62 1.68 5.49
C GLY A 98 -3.42 0.84 4.23
N ILE A 99 -4.42 0.90 3.34
CA ILE A 99 -4.47 0.13 2.10
C ILE A 99 -4.74 1.05 0.92
N TYR A 100 -3.90 0.98 -0.11
CA TYR A 100 -4.15 1.63 -1.38
C TYR A 100 -4.65 0.61 -2.40
N ALA A 101 -5.82 0.87 -2.95
CA ALA A 101 -6.42 -0.03 -3.92
C ALA A 101 -7.01 0.72 -5.11
N ILE A 102 -7.00 0.07 -6.27
CA ILE A 102 -7.71 0.56 -7.46
C ILE A 102 -9.19 0.18 -7.32
N ASN A 103 -10.08 1.15 -7.41
CA ASN A 103 -11.52 0.89 -7.46
C ASN A 103 -11.89 0.29 -8.82
N ILE A 104 -12.17 -1.00 -8.85
CA ILE A 104 -12.66 -1.71 -10.04
C ILE A 104 -14.18 -1.56 -10.17
N SER A 105 -14.92 -1.82 -9.08
CA SER A 105 -16.38 -1.82 -9.11
C SER A 105 -17.08 -1.53 -7.77
N ARG A 106 -16.32 -1.37 -6.67
CA ARG A 106 -16.89 -1.11 -5.35
C ARG A 106 -17.71 0.18 -5.31
N PHE A 107 -17.16 1.25 -5.85
CA PHE A 107 -17.81 2.55 -5.93
C PHE A 107 -18.16 2.89 -7.37
N HIS A 108 -19.35 3.46 -7.58
CA HIS A 108 -19.79 3.87 -8.92
C HIS A 108 -19.06 5.11 -9.44
N VAL A 109 -18.45 5.89 -8.55
CA VAL A 109 -17.63 7.06 -8.85
C VAL A 109 -16.13 6.69 -8.80
N ASP A 110 -15.31 7.50 -9.43
CA ASP A 110 -13.84 7.37 -9.37
C ASP A 110 -13.35 5.93 -9.65
N LYS A 111 -13.86 5.32 -10.74
CA LYS A 111 -13.42 4.02 -11.22
C LYS A 111 -12.02 4.11 -11.80
N SER A 112 -11.25 3.05 -11.61
CA SER A 112 -9.85 2.94 -12.10
C SER A 112 -8.89 3.98 -11.51
N VAL A 113 -9.26 4.62 -10.40
CA VAL A 113 -8.38 5.48 -9.59
C VAL A 113 -8.07 4.82 -8.25
N ILE A 114 -7.05 5.34 -7.58
CA ILE A 114 -6.64 4.88 -6.26
C ILE A 114 -7.61 5.40 -5.20
N TRP A 115 -7.99 4.50 -4.32
CA TRP A 115 -8.67 4.77 -3.07
C TRP A 115 -7.77 4.34 -1.92
N TYR A 116 -7.85 5.06 -0.82
CA TYR A 116 -7.12 4.76 0.42
C TYR A 116 -8.12 4.30 1.49
N PHE A 117 -7.92 3.10 2.04
CA PHE A 117 -8.60 2.70 3.27
C PHE A 117 -7.80 3.25 4.43
N ALA A 118 -8.36 4.25 5.08
CA ALA A 118 -7.69 5.00 6.14
C ALA A 118 -7.85 4.29 7.49
N PRO A 119 -6.76 3.90 8.17
CA PRO A 119 -6.83 3.17 9.44
C PRO A 119 -7.28 4.01 10.63
N ASP A 120 -7.37 5.33 10.47
CA ASP A 120 -7.84 6.27 11.49
C ASP A 120 -9.33 6.61 11.38
N THR A 121 -9.96 6.30 10.24
CA THR A 121 -11.41 6.46 10.04
C THR A 121 -12.12 5.14 9.79
N LEU A 122 -11.40 4.11 9.39
CA LEU A 122 -11.89 2.81 8.89
C LEU A 122 -12.79 2.96 7.65
N GLU A 123 -12.54 3.98 6.85
CA GLU A 123 -13.31 4.30 5.64
C GLU A 123 -12.44 4.33 4.40
N TRP A 124 -13.06 4.15 3.22
CA TRP A 124 -12.42 4.32 1.94
C TRP A 124 -12.54 5.76 1.45
N GLU A 125 -11.43 6.38 1.08
CA GLU A 125 -11.34 7.73 0.59
C GLU A 125 -10.74 7.75 -0.83
N SER A 126 -11.41 8.44 -1.79
CA SER A 126 -10.87 8.58 -3.14
C SER A 126 -9.67 9.50 -3.14
N MET A 127 -8.57 9.05 -3.71
CA MET A 127 -7.40 9.91 -3.95
C MET A 127 -7.50 10.65 -5.29
N SER A 128 -8.54 10.40 -6.11
CA SER A 128 -8.77 11.03 -7.42
C SER A 128 -7.58 10.96 -8.38
N MET A 129 -6.71 9.97 -8.23
CA MET A 129 -5.52 9.79 -9.06
C MET A 129 -5.41 8.37 -9.59
N LYS A 130 -4.86 8.21 -10.80
CA LYS A 130 -4.56 6.90 -11.38
C LYS A 130 -3.31 6.30 -10.77
N TYR A 131 -3.08 5.01 -10.98
CA TYR A 131 -1.94 4.29 -10.40
C TYR A 131 -0.58 4.94 -10.72
N ILE A 132 -0.36 5.41 -11.96
CA ILE A 132 0.90 6.06 -12.33
C ILE A 132 1.11 7.38 -11.57
N ASP A 133 0.04 8.16 -11.37
CA ASP A 133 0.06 9.42 -10.65
C ASP A 133 0.25 9.16 -9.13
N PHE A 134 -0.32 8.06 -8.62
CA PHE A 134 -0.10 7.58 -7.26
C PHE A 134 1.38 7.25 -7.03
N ILE A 135 2.03 6.50 -7.95
CA ILE A 135 3.47 6.26 -7.85
C ILE A 135 4.25 7.59 -7.83
N ALA A 136 3.93 8.51 -8.73
CA ALA A 136 4.58 9.82 -8.74
C ALA A 136 4.37 10.59 -7.42
N TRP A 137 3.15 10.54 -6.88
CA TRP A 137 2.80 11.18 -5.61
C TRP A 137 3.58 10.57 -4.44
N THR A 138 3.73 9.25 -4.36
CA THR A 138 4.52 8.62 -3.28
C THR A 138 6.00 9.04 -3.32
N LEU A 139 6.52 9.43 -4.47
CA LEU A 139 7.94 9.74 -4.68
C LEU A 139 8.26 11.25 -4.56
N THR A 140 7.35 12.11 -4.97
CA THR A 140 7.58 13.54 -5.10
C THR A 140 6.50 14.42 -4.47
N GLY A 141 5.38 13.81 -4.08
CA GLY A 141 4.27 14.48 -3.42
C GLY A 141 4.56 14.79 -1.95
N ASN A 142 3.61 15.42 -1.29
CA ASN A 142 3.73 15.76 0.12
C ASN A 142 3.13 14.66 1.02
N ILE A 143 3.78 13.48 1.07
CA ILE A 143 3.35 12.37 1.94
C ILE A 143 3.51 12.69 3.42
N ASN A 144 4.34 13.68 3.78
CA ASN A 144 4.49 14.10 5.18
C ASN A 144 3.20 14.73 5.71
N ASP A 145 2.56 15.61 4.93
CA ASP A 145 1.28 16.23 5.32
C ASP A 145 0.16 15.19 5.33
N PHE A 146 0.16 14.27 4.35
CA PHE A 146 -0.84 13.20 4.29
C PHE A 146 -0.83 12.31 5.53
N TYR A 147 0.35 12.04 6.09
CA TYR A 147 0.51 11.17 7.25
C TYR A 147 0.78 11.94 8.56
N GLU A 148 0.58 13.27 8.60
CA GLU A 148 0.91 14.10 9.76
C GLU A 148 0.26 13.58 11.05
N SER A 149 -1.03 13.20 10.98
CA SER A 149 -1.80 12.68 12.13
C SER A 149 -1.41 11.26 12.55
N MET A 150 -0.73 10.50 11.69
CA MET A 150 -0.41 9.07 11.90
C MET A 150 1.07 8.85 12.24
N ARG A 151 1.92 9.89 12.13
CA ARG A 151 3.35 9.81 12.38
C ARG A 151 3.70 10.33 13.78
N TRP A 152 4.53 9.58 14.50
CA TRP A 152 5.03 9.94 15.84
C TRP A 152 6.47 10.46 15.78
N ASN A 153 6.94 11.07 16.87
CA ASN A 153 8.21 11.82 16.88
C ASN A 153 9.43 11.03 16.39
N ASN A 154 9.54 9.73 16.68
CA ASN A 154 10.70 8.91 16.31
C ASN A 154 10.39 7.87 15.22
N TRP A 155 9.31 8.02 14.48
CA TRP A 155 8.85 7.02 13.54
C TRP A 155 9.92 6.57 12.51
N ARG A 156 10.77 7.49 12.04
CA ARG A 156 11.80 7.18 11.04
C ARG A 156 12.80 6.14 11.53
N GLU A 157 13.26 6.26 12.76
CA GLU A 157 14.22 5.32 13.35
C GLU A 157 13.53 3.98 13.71
N GLU A 158 12.31 4.03 14.23
CA GLU A 158 11.57 2.84 14.61
C GLU A 158 11.14 2.00 13.40
N CYS A 159 10.81 2.65 12.27
CA CYS A 159 10.37 1.97 11.05
C CYS A 159 11.51 1.46 10.17
N LYS A 160 12.75 1.90 10.40
CA LYS A 160 13.90 1.66 9.52
C LYS A 160 14.20 0.17 9.25
N ASN A 161 13.92 -0.70 10.21
CA ASN A 161 14.22 -2.13 10.12
C ASN A 161 12.97 -3.01 10.18
N MET A 162 11.82 -2.47 9.80
CA MET A 162 10.59 -3.26 9.76
C MET A 162 10.64 -4.33 8.67
N GLU A 163 10.18 -5.52 9.00
CA GLU A 163 9.97 -6.56 8.00
C GLU A 163 8.89 -6.15 7.00
N TYR A 164 9.04 -6.60 5.75
CA TYR A 164 8.16 -6.17 4.65
C TYR A 164 6.68 -6.51 4.91
N ASN A 165 6.39 -7.68 5.47
CA ASN A 165 5.01 -8.17 5.68
C ASN A 165 4.39 -7.72 7.00
N THR A 166 5.02 -6.80 7.74
CA THR A 166 4.54 -6.36 9.04
C THR A 166 4.12 -4.89 9.05
N CYS A 167 3.35 -4.50 10.04
CA CYS A 167 2.92 -3.12 10.26
C CYS A 167 2.78 -2.86 11.76
N TYR A 168 2.50 -1.63 12.16
CA TYR A 168 2.25 -1.28 13.56
C TYR A 168 0.76 -1.32 13.88
N LEU A 169 0.37 -2.20 14.79
CA LEU A 169 -0.86 -2.07 15.54
C LEU A 169 -0.65 -0.99 16.62
N ILE A 170 -1.48 0.02 16.60
CA ILE A 170 -1.42 1.17 17.52
C ILE A 170 -2.58 1.07 18.51
N TYR A 171 -2.29 1.24 19.80
CA TYR A 171 -3.31 1.18 20.86
C TYR A 171 -3.14 2.32 21.86
N PRO A 172 -4.20 3.12 22.18
CA PRO A 172 -5.56 3.04 21.61
C PRO A 172 -5.55 3.10 20.08
N PHE A 173 -6.55 2.46 19.45
CA PHE A 173 -6.61 2.38 17.98
C PHE A 173 -6.61 3.76 17.32
N LEU A 174 -6.04 3.89 16.13
CA LEU A 174 -5.95 5.16 15.39
C LEU A 174 -7.31 5.85 15.21
N TRP A 175 -8.37 5.07 14.98
CA TRP A 175 -9.74 5.58 14.85
C TRP A 175 -10.40 5.92 16.19
N SER A 176 -9.76 5.66 17.34
CA SER A 176 -10.27 6.02 18.65
C SER A 176 -9.97 7.49 18.96
N LYS A 177 -10.97 8.20 19.52
CA LYS A 177 -10.80 9.59 20.02
C LYS A 177 -9.74 9.70 21.14
N GLU A 178 -9.40 8.59 21.76
CA GLU A 178 -8.43 8.51 22.86
C GLU A 178 -6.99 8.33 22.34
N CYS A 179 -6.80 8.14 21.04
CA CYS A 179 -5.49 7.93 20.46
C CYS A 179 -4.68 9.24 20.43
N ASP A 180 -3.61 9.26 21.18
CA ASP A 180 -2.49 10.19 20.97
C ASP A 180 -1.33 9.37 20.40
N ILE A 181 -1.03 9.61 19.13
CA ILE A 181 -0.05 8.82 18.38
C ILE A 181 1.35 8.81 19.01
N ASN A 182 1.73 9.86 19.73
CA ASN A 182 3.04 9.95 20.38
C ASN A 182 3.14 9.08 21.63
N SER A 183 2.07 9.00 22.41
CA SER A 183 2.02 8.22 23.65
C SER A 183 1.41 6.82 23.49
N ALA A 184 0.71 6.55 22.38
CA ALA A 184 0.12 5.26 22.08
C ALA A 184 1.14 4.12 22.04
N THR A 185 0.75 2.93 22.49
CA THR A 185 1.56 1.72 22.36
C THR A 185 1.58 1.27 20.90
N LYS A 186 2.75 0.96 20.38
CA LYS A 186 2.97 0.49 19.00
C LYS A 186 3.53 -0.92 19.05
N ARG A 187 2.86 -1.86 18.40
CA ARG A 187 3.29 -3.26 18.34
C ARG A 187 3.41 -3.72 16.91
N ASN A 188 4.56 -4.29 16.56
CA ASN A 188 4.76 -4.90 15.26
C ASN A 188 3.90 -6.18 15.15
N VAL A 189 3.09 -6.26 14.10
CA VAL A 189 2.18 -7.39 13.80
C VAL A 189 2.24 -7.71 12.32
N ILE A 190 1.75 -8.88 11.93
CA ILE A 190 1.56 -9.25 10.52
C ILE A 190 0.50 -8.34 9.89
N PHE A 191 0.78 -7.81 8.70
CA PHE A 191 -0.13 -6.87 8.02
C PHE A 191 -1.54 -7.46 7.82
N ASP A 192 -1.63 -8.72 7.40
CA ASP A 192 -2.91 -9.39 7.14
C ASP A 192 -3.77 -9.51 8.41
N GLU A 193 -3.15 -9.66 9.59
CA GLU A 193 -3.85 -9.70 10.86
C GLU A 193 -4.47 -8.33 11.20
N LEU A 194 -3.70 -7.24 11.03
CA LEU A 194 -4.22 -5.89 11.26
C LEU A 194 -5.28 -5.49 10.24
N MET A 195 -5.09 -5.85 8.98
CA MET A 195 -6.06 -5.63 7.91
C MET A 195 -7.41 -6.28 8.25
N ASN A 196 -7.41 -7.55 8.62
CA ASN A 196 -8.62 -8.27 9.00
C ASN A 196 -9.28 -7.66 10.25
N LEU A 197 -8.47 -7.29 11.25
CA LEU A 197 -8.96 -6.63 12.46
C LEU A 197 -9.65 -5.30 12.14
N ASN A 198 -9.06 -4.47 11.29
CA ASN A 198 -9.63 -3.18 10.90
C ASN A 198 -10.95 -3.36 10.13
N PHE A 199 -11.05 -4.35 9.24
CA PHE A 199 -12.30 -4.66 8.54
C PHE A 199 -13.38 -5.17 9.49
N ASP A 200 -13.04 -6.04 10.45
CA ASP A 200 -13.97 -6.51 11.48
C ASP A 200 -14.52 -5.36 12.32
N TYR A 201 -13.73 -4.35 12.61
CA TYR A 201 -14.19 -3.14 13.32
C TYR A 201 -15.03 -2.24 12.41
N ALA A 202 -14.60 -2.02 11.17
CA ALA A 202 -15.34 -1.23 10.21
C ALA A 202 -16.78 -1.79 9.99
N GLU A 203 -16.94 -3.12 9.97
CA GLU A 203 -18.26 -3.78 9.88
C GLU A 203 -19.13 -3.59 11.14
N LYS A 204 -18.54 -3.41 12.32
CA LYS A 204 -19.27 -3.27 13.58
C LYS A 204 -19.63 -1.83 13.92
N ILE A 205 -18.93 -0.86 13.37
CA ILE A 205 -19.09 0.57 13.68
C ILE A 205 -20.10 1.24 12.74
N GLN A 206 -20.31 0.67 11.54
CA GLN A 206 -21.35 1.09 10.59
C GLN A 206 -22.70 0.47 10.96
#